data_316b0c648026348512cc8372fd7113b1
#
_entry.id   316b0c648026348512cc8372fd7113b1
#
_cell.length_a   1.000
_cell.length_b   1.000
_cell.length_c   1.000
_cell.angle_alpha   90.00
_cell.angle_beta   90.00
_cell.angle_gamma   90.00
#
_symmetry.space_group_name_H-M   'P 1'
#
loop_
_entity.id
_entity.type
_entity.pdbx_description
1 polymer ?
#
loop_
_entity_poly.entity_id
_entity_poly.type
_entity_poly.pdbx_seq_one_letter_code
_entity_poly.pdbx_strand_id
1 'polypeptide(L)'
;VTAISFEDCLRQRRSVRGYLPTPIPEATLNAAFELAQWAPSNCNVQPWQVYVASGATRDKLRQGFLDGVASGRAMTPDIGFMPSLTGTHRDRQVECAQALYGAMGIERGDRMGRMQATLRNFELFDAPHVCFIGMDKSFGIPMALDVGMYAQTLMLAMTAHGISSCAQGSMGYYPTDVREAFG
;
A
#
# COMPACT_ATOMS: atom_id res chain seq x y z
N VAL A 1 2.61 0.17 26.11
CA VAL A 1 1.50 0.03 25.15
C VAL A 1 0.60 -1.09 25.67
N THR A 2 -0.68 -0.80 25.94
CA THR A 2 -1.67 -1.82 26.34
C THR A 2 -1.81 -2.82 25.19
N ALA A 3 -1.72 -4.12 25.49
CA ALA A 3 -1.87 -5.16 24.47
C ALA A 3 -3.28 -5.07 23.84
N ILE A 4 -3.32 -4.92 22.54
CA ILE A 4 -4.57 -4.93 21.77
C ILE A 4 -4.94 -6.37 21.41
N SER A 5 -6.22 -6.74 21.50
CA SER A 5 -6.66 -8.09 21.11
C SER A 5 -6.57 -8.32 19.61
N PHE A 6 -6.48 -9.57 19.19
CA PHE A 6 -6.51 -9.91 17.75
C PHE A 6 -7.80 -9.43 17.06
N GLU A 7 -8.94 -9.56 17.74
CA GLU A 7 -10.22 -9.08 17.25
C GLU A 7 -10.20 -7.55 17.06
N ASP A 8 -9.65 -6.82 18.00
CA ASP A 8 -9.52 -5.37 17.92
C ASP A 8 -8.56 -4.96 16.79
N CYS A 9 -7.45 -5.66 16.58
CA CYS A 9 -6.57 -5.44 15.44
C CYS A 9 -7.32 -5.54 14.11
N LEU A 10 -8.12 -6.59 13.95
CA LEU A 10 -8.95 -6.79 12.75
C LEU A 10 -9.96 -5.66 12.56
N ARG A 11 -10.65 -5.25 13.64
CA ARG A 11 -11.69 -4.21 13.61
C ARG A 11 -11.12 -2.80 13.43
N GLN A 12 -9.95 -2.51 13.99
CA GLN A 12 -9.32 -1.19 13.96
C GLN A 12 -8.49 -0.94 12.72
N ARG A 13 -7.94 -2.00 12.09
CA ARG A 13 -7.21 -1.82 10.84
C ARG A 13 -8.07 -1.12 9.80
N ARG A 14 -7.58 -0.01 9.29
CA ARG A 14 -8.22 0.80 8.24
C ARG A 14 -7.18 1.17 7.19
N SER A 15 -7.65 1.42 5.96
CA SER A 15 -6.83 2.05 4.92
C SER A 15 -6.77 3.56 5.19
N VAL A 16 -5.78 3.97 5.97
CA VAL A 16 -5.55 5.39 6.32
C VAL A 16 -4.90 6.10 5.13
N ARG A 17 -5.39 7.30 4.80
CA ARG A 17 -4.95 8.08 3.63
C ARG A 17 -4.55 9.52 3.98
N GLY A 18 -3.94 9.68 5.13
CA GLY A 18 -3.34 10.92 5.62
C GLY A 18 -2.51 10.57 6.85
N TYR A 19 -1.24 10.89 6.82
CA TYR A 19 -0.30 10.53 7.87
C TYR A 19 0.37 11.76 8.46
N LEU A 20 0.79 11.64 9.71
CA LEU A 20 1.65 12.61 10.34
C LEU A 20 3.08 12.48 9.78
N PRO A 21 3.84 13.59 9.69
CA PRO A 21 5.21 13.56 9.15
C PRO A 21 6.22 12.92 10.12
N THR A 22 5.79 12.60 11.34
CA THR A 22 6.65 12.05 12.38
C THR A 22 7.11 10.63 12.01
N PRO A 23 8.42 10.37 11.86
CA PRO A 23 8.92 9.03 11.61
C PRO A 23 8.57 8.07 12.74
N ILE A 24 8.30 6.82 12.37
CA ILE A 24 8.11 5.74 13.33
C ILE A 24 9.49 5.28 13.80
N PRO A 25 9.71 5.05 15.12
CA PRO A 25 10.97 4.50 15.61
C PRO A 25 11.30 3.18 14.91
N GLU A 26 12.56 3.01 14.51
CA GLU A 26 13.03 1.83 13.77
C GLU A 26 12.74 0.52 14.53
N ALA A 27 12.94 0.52 15.83
CA ALA A 27 12.63 -0.66 16.66
C ALA A 27 11.14 -1.06 16.59
N THR A 28 10.23 -0.09 16.48
CA THR A 28 8.78 -0.36 16.35
C THR A 28 8.44 -0.90 14.97
N LEU A 29 9.07 -0.37 13.93
CA LEU A 29 8.93 -0.89 12.57
C LEU A 29 9.46 -2.32 12.48
N ASN A 30 10.66 -2.56 12.98
CA ASN A 30 11.29 -3.89 12.96
C ASN A 30 10.45 -4.91 13.71
N ALA A 31 9.90 -4.57 14.88
CA ALA A 31 9.01 -5.47 15.62
C ALA A 31 7.77 -5.87 14.79
N ALA A 32 7.18 -4.94 14.03
CA ALA A 32 6.05 -5.25 13.15
C ALA A 32 6.47 -6.15 11.98
N PHE A 33 7.65 -5.91 11.37
CA PHE A 33 8.18 -6.75 10.31
C PHE A 33 8.55 -8.16 10.79
N GLU A 34 9.14 -8.29 11.97
CA GLU A 34 9.45 -9.59 12.60
C GLU A 34 8.18 -10.41 12.83
N LEU A 35 7.12 -9.80 13.35
CA LEU A 35 5.82 -10.47 13.49
C LEU A 35 5.25 -10.91 12.13
N ALA A 36 5.44 -10.12 11.08
CA ALA A 36 4.95 -10.48 9.75
C ALA A 36 5.64 -11.72 9.16
N GLN A 37 6.88 -12.05 9.59
CA GLN A 37 7.57 -13.27 9.16
C GLN A 37 6.89 -14.57 9.60
N TRP A 38 5.96 -14.51 10.54
CA TRP A 38 5.14 -15.67 10.93
C TRP A 38 3.98 -15.95 9.97
N ALA A 39 3.84 -15.17 8.89
CA ALA A 39 2.89 -15.47 7.84
C ALA A 39 3.22 -16.85 7.21
N PRO A 40 2.22 -17.71 6.99
CA PRO A 40 2.45 -18.97 6.33
C PRO A 40 2.78 -18.78 4.85
N SER A 41 3.49 -19.74 4.26
CA SER A 41 3.68 -19.85 2.83
C SER A 41 3.73 -21.31 2.39
N ASN A 42 3.44 -21.57 1.12
CA ASN A 42 3.53 -22.92 0.56
C ASN A 42 4.95 -23.47 0.75
N CYS A 43 5.06 -24.66 1.34
CA CYS A 43 6.35 -25.30 1.66
C CYS A 43 7.36 -24.38 2.38
N ASN A 44 6.87 -23.37 3.09
CA ASN A 44 7.69 -22.36 3.78
C ASN A 44 8.67 -21.60 2.84
N VAL A 45 8.27 -21.37 1.59
CA VAL A 45 9.10 -20.71 0.58
C VAL A 45 9.35 -19.24 0.88
N GLN A 46 8.44 -18.58 1.59
CA GLN A 46 8.57 -17.16 2.00
C GLN A 46 8.93 -16.25 0.81
N PRO A 47 8.06 -16.19 -0.23
CA PRO A 47 8.41 -15.59 -1.53
C PRO A 47 8.48 -14.06 -1.51
N TRP A 48 8.09 -13.43 -0.42
CA TRP A 48 8.06 -11.98 -0.30
C TRP A 48 9.45 -11.37 -0.17
N GLN A 49 9.64 -10.28 -0.90
CA GLN A 49 10.77 -9.38 -0.78
C GLN A 49 10.25 -8.02 -0.32
N VAL A 50 10.84 -7.47 0.72
CA VAL A 50 10.31 -6.27 1.39
C VAL A 50 11.35 -5.17 1.38
N TYR A 51 10.99 -4.04 0.80
CA TYR A 51 11.82 -2.86 0.66
C TYR A 51 11.17 -1.68 1.36
N VAL A 52 11.88 -1.04 2.27
CA VAL A 52 11.35 0.09 3.03
C VAL A 52 12.07 1.37 2.65
N ALA A 53 11.34 2.37 2.19
CA ALA A 53 11.86 3.70 1.90
C ALA A 53 11.43 4.69 2.98
N SER A 54 12.36 5.50 3.44
CA SER A 54 12.17 6.59 4.39
C SER A 54 13.04 7.78 3.98
N GLY A 55 12.77 8.97 4.50
CA GLY A 55 13.58 10.16 4.27
C GLY A 55 13.83 10.44 2.78
N ALA A 56 15.07 10.68 2.40
CA ALA A 56 15.44 11.07 1.04
C ALA A 56 15.05 10.03 -0.03
N THR A 57 15.15 8.74 0.27
CA THR A 57 14.74 7.68 -0.68
C THR A 57 13.23 7.73 -0.93
N ARG A 58 12.42 7.88 0.13
CA ARG A 58 10.98 8.04 0.03
C ARG A 58 10.62 9.31 -0.77
N ASP A 59 11.32 10.42 -0.53
CA ASP A 59 11.08 11.70 -1.21
C ASP A 59 11.42 11.61 -2.70
N LYS A 60 12.52 10.94 -3.06
CA LYS A 60 12.90 10.68 -4.45
C LYS A 60 11.84 9.85 -5.17
N LEU A 61 11.35 8.77 -4.55
CA LEU A 61 10.27 7.93 -5.09
C LEU A 61 8.98 8.73 -5.30
N ARG A 62 8.56 9.50 -4.29
CA ARG A 62 7.39 10.37 -4.37
C ARG A 62 7.50 11.33 -5.56
N GLN A 63 8.64 11.99 -5.72
CA GLN A 63 8.86 12.93 -6.83
C GLN A 63 8.83 12.18 -8.18
N GLY A 64 9.50 11.04 -8.29
CA GLY A 64 9.50 10.24 -9.52
C GLY A 64 8.11 9.80 -9.95
N PHE A 65 7.26 9.39 -9.01
CA PHE A 65 5.86 9.06 -9.31
C PHE A 65 5.06 10.27 -9.78
N LEU A 66 5.19 11.41 -9.12
CA LEU A 66 4.50 12.64 -9.49
C LEU A 66 4.93 13.15 -10.88
N ASP A 67 6.22 13.12 -11.17
CA ASP A 67 6.78 13.48 -12.48
C ASP A 67 6.27 12.51 -13.57
N GLY A 68 6.22 11.23 -13.26
CA GLY A 68 5.65 10.22 -14.15
C GLY A 68 4.18 10.50 -14.50
N VAL A 69 3.37 10.82 -13.51
CA VAL A 69 1.95 11.17 -13.72
C VAL A 69 1.84 12.48 -14.50
N ALA A 70 2.59 13.52 -14.12
CA ALA A 70 2.52 14.86 -14.73
C ALA A 70 2.96 14.84 -16.21
N SER A 71 3.97 14.02 -16.54
CA SER A 71 4.46 13.87 -17.92
C SER A 71 3.60 12.92 -18.78
N GLY A 72 2.61 12.23 -18.20
CA GLY A 72 1.86 11.18 -18.89
C GLY A 72 2.70 9.95 -19.24
N ARG A 73 3.76 9.67 -18.46
CA ARG A 73 4.60 8.49 -18.65
C ARG A 73 3.76 7.21 -18.63
N ALA A 74 4.04 6.30 -19.56
CA ALA A 74 3.32 5.03 -19.65
C ALA A 74 3.44 4.21 -18.37
N MET A 75 2.31 3.69 -17.91
CA MET A 75 2.25 2.74 -16.80
C MET A 75 2.61 1.34 -17.31
N THR A 76 3.53 0.66 -16.64
CA THR A 76 4.06 -0.66 -17.04
C THR A 76 4.04 -1.67 -15.87
N PRO A 77 2.85 -1.98 -15.31
CA PRO A 77 2.75 -2.85 -14.14
C PRO A 77 3.22 -4.27 -14.46
N ASP A 78 4.00 -4.88 -13.56
CA ASP A 78 4.48 -6.26 -13.70
C ASP A 78 3.36 -7.30 -13.68
N ILE A 79 2.30 -7.03 -12.90
CA ILE A 79 1.18 -7.99 -12.69
C ILE A 79 -0.02 -7.65 -13.62
N GLY A 80 0.13 -6.63 -14.46
CA GLY A 80 -0.96 -6.14 -15.30
C GLY A 80 -1.89 -5.17 -14.59
N PHE A 81 -2.91 -4.70 -15.32
CA PHE A 81 -3.90 -3.75 -14.80
C PHE A 81 -5.04 -4.48 -14.12
N MET A 82 -5.68 -3.78 -13.18
CA MET A 82 -6.91 -4.26 -12.56
C MET A 82 -7.98 -4.46 -13.66
N PRO A 83 -8.63 -5.62 -13.72
CA PRO A 83 -9.67 -5.88 -14.70
C PRO A 83 -10.91 -5.00 -14.45
N SER A 84 -11.72 -4.81 -15.47
CA SER A 84 -13.02 -4.16 -15.31
C SER A 84 -13.94 -5.03 -14.44
N LEU A 85 -14.52 -4.42 -13.42
CA LEU A 85 -15.43 -5.11 -12.51
C LEU A 85 -16.89 -4.95 -12.98
N THR A 86 -17.69 -5.99 -12.74
CA THR A 86 -19.13 -6.03 -13.06
C THR A 86 -19.93 -6.56 -11.87
N GLY A 87 -21.28 -6.41 -11.91
CA GLY A 87 -22.19 -6.89 -10.88
C GLY A 87 -21.82 -6.42 -9.48
N THR A 88 -22.05 -7.26 -8.49
CA THR A 88 -21.82 -6.94 -7.06
C THR A 88 -20.41 -6.44 -6.75
N HIS A 89 -19.39 -6.88 -7.50
CA HIS A 89 -18.02 -6.39 -7.31
C HIS A 89 -17.90 -4.92 -7.72
N ARG A 90 -18.54 -4.54 -8.83
CA ARG A 90 -18.61 -3.14 -9.26
C ARG A 90 -19.41 -2.29 -8.28
N ASP A 91 -20.51 -2.80 -7.77
CA ASP A 91 -21.36 -2.08 -6.81
C ASP A 91 -20.56 -1.73 -5.54
N ARG A 92 -19.83 -2.71 -4.97
CA ARG A 92 -18.94 -2.51 -3.82
C ARG A 92 -17.83 -1.51 -4.10
N GLN A 93 -17.25 -1.55 -5.31
CA GLN A 93 -16.23 -0.58 -5.72
C GLN A 93 -16.79 0.85 -5.76
N VAL A 94 -17.99 1.03 -6.30
CA VAL A 94 -18.67 2.32 -6.38
C VAL A 94 -19.02 2.83 -5.00
N GLU A 95 -19.58 1.99 -4.14
CA GLU A 95 -19.91 2.31 -2.76
C GLU A 95 -18.66 2.75 -1.96
N CYS A 96 -17.57 2.02 -2.09
CA CYS A 96 -16.30 2.39 -1.47
C CYS A 96 -15.79 3.75 -1.96
N ALA A 97 -15.89 4.02 -3.26
CA ALA A 97 -15.49 5.30 -3.83
C ALA A 97 -16.39 6.46 -3.35
N GLN A 98 -17.70 6.24 -3.26
CA GLN A 98 -18.64 7.21 -2.73
C GLN A 98 -18.38 7.54 -1.25
N ALA A 99 -18.12 6.53 -0.43
CA ALA A 99 -17.76 6.73 0.97
C ALA A 99 -16.46 7.52 1.13
N LEU A 100 -15.43 7.19 0.32
CA LEU A 100 -14.15 7.90 0.35
C LEU A 100 -14.29 9.36 -0.08
N TYR A 101 -14.91 9.61 -1.23
CA TYR A 101 -15.07 10.96 -1.75
C TYR A 101 -16.01 11.80 -0.87
N GLY A 102 -17.06 11.21 -0.33
CA GLY A 102 -17.96 11.87 0.63
C GLY A 102 -17.21 12.30 1.89
N ALA A 103 -16.35 11.45 2.45
CA ALA A 103 -15.51 11.79 3.60
C ALA A 103 -14.48 12.90 3.29
N MET A 104 -14.09 13.08 2.01
CA MET A 104 -13.20 14.15 1.54
C MET A 104 -13.96 15.42 1.13
N GLY A 105 -15.29 15.45 1.19
CA GLY A 105 -16.09 16.57 0.72
C GLY A 105 -16.10 16.74 -0.81
N ILE A 106 -15.78 15.68 -1.57
CA ILE A 106 -15.70 15.70 -3.04
C ILE A 106 -17.05 15.25 -3.61
N GLU A 107 -17.72 16.16 -4.30
CA GLU A 107 -19.00 15.87 -4.95
C GLU A 107 -18.86 15.01 -6.21
N ARG A 108 -19.97 14.37 -6.62
CA ARG A 108 -19.98 13.47 -7.79
C ARG A 108 -19.57 14.17 -9.09
N GLY A 109 -19.88 15.45 -9.26
CA GLY A 109 -19.52 16.27 -10.43
C GLY A 109 -18.09 16.85 -10.41
N ASP A 110 -17.45 16.85 -9.25
CA ASP A 110 -16.14 17.46 -9.05
C ASP A 110 -15.02 16.58 -9.62
N ARG A 111 -14.68 16.84 -10.90
CA ARG A 111 -13.59 16.14 -11.58
C ARG A 111 -12.22 16.52 -11.04
N MET A 112 -12.04 17.78 -10.65
CA MET A 112 -10.75 18.26 -10.14
C MET A 112 -10.46 17.68 -8.76
N GLY A 113 -11.41 17.68 -7.85
CA GLY A 113 -11.28 17.05 -6.54
C GLY A 113 -10.95 15.57 -6.64
N ARG A 114 -11.62 14.83 -7.56
CA ARG A 114 -11.30 13.40 -7.79
C ARG A 114 -9.90 13.19 -8.37
N MET A 115 -9.45 14.06 -9.28
CA MET A 115 -8.09 13.99 -9.79
C MET A 115 -7.07 14.24 -8.67
N GLN A 116 -7.28 15.26 -7.84
CA GLN A 116 -6.44 15.52 -6.68
C GLN A 116 -6.42 14.35 -5.70
N ALA A 117 -7.59 13.75 -5.39
CA ALA A 117 -7.67 12.56 -4.54
C ALA A 117 -6.90 11.37 -5.13
N THR A 118 -6.86 11.24 -6.46
CA THR A 118 -6.06 10.21 -7.14
C THR A 118 -4.56 10.50 -7.01
N LEU A 119 -4.15 11.77 -7.18
CA LEU A 119 -2.76 12.19 -7.03
C LEU A 119 -2.22 11.93 -5.63
N ARG A 120 -3.07 12.02 -4.59
CA ARG A 120 -2.68 11.68 -3.21
C ARG A 120 -2.07 10.29 -3.06
N ASN A 121 -2.45 9.32 -3.91
CA ASN A 121 -1.79 8.01 -3.92
C ASN A 121 -0.30 8.14 -4.24
N PHE A 122 0.05 8.94 -5.26
CA PHE A 122 1.43 9.15 -5.71
C PHE A 122 2.20 10.11 -4.79
N GLU A 123 1.51 10.90 -3.99
CA GLU A 123 2.06 11.66 -2.87
C GLU A 123 2.32 10.79 -1.63
N LEU A 124 2.02 9.48 -1.72
CA LEU A 124 2.17 8.49 -0.65
C LEU A 124 1.35 8.86 0.60
N PHE A 125 0.29 9.67 0.44
CA PHE A 125 -0.55 10.19 1.52
C PHE A 125 0.25 10.89 2.64
N ASP A 126 1.43 11.45 2.34
CA ASP A 126 2.40 12.07 3.26
C ASP A 126 3.01 11.10 4.28
N ALA A 127 2.90 9.78 4.06
CA ALA A 127 3.48 8.79 4.96
C ALA A 127 5.00 8.96 5.06
N PRO A 128 5.58 8.96 6.28
CA PRO A 128 7.02 9.07 6.49
C PRO A 128 7.79 7.83 6.04
N HIS A 129 7.12 6.68 5.95
CA HIS A 129 7.66 5.41 5.53
C HIS A 129 6.76 4.77 4.47
N VAL A 130 7.38 4.12 3.50
CA VAL A 130 6.69 3.34 2.45
C VAL A 130 7.33 1.98 2.36
N CYS A 131 6.50 0.93 2.31
CA CYS A 131 6.94 -0.44 2.15
C CYS A 131 6.50 -0.96 0.78
N PHE A 132 7.45 -1.44 -0.01
CA PHE A 132 7.17 -2.16 -1.26
C PHE A 132 7.34 -3.65 -1.01
N ILE A 133 6.32 -4.41 -1.33
CA ILE A 133 6.32 -5.87 -1.20
C ILE A 133 6.31 -6.46 -2.60
N GLY A 134 7.37 -7.13 -2.95
CA GLY A 134 7.56 -7.82 -4.22
C GLY A 134 7.75 -9.32 -4.06
N MET A 135 7.90 -9.98 -5.17
CA MET A 135 8.30 -11.39 -5.27
C MET A 135 9.09 -11.59 -6.57
N ASP A 136 9.78 -12.70 -6.69
CA ASP A 136 10.47 -13.04 -7.94
C ASP A 136 9.45 -13.12 -9.10
N LYS A 137 9.82 -12.53 -10.24
CA LYS A 137 8.95 -12.44 -11.42
C LYS A 137 8.62 -13.80 -12.03
N SER A 138 9.46 -14.81 -11.79
CA SER A 138 9.21 -16.20 -12.24
C SER A 138 8.11 -16.89 -11.44
N PHE A 139 7.74 -16.35 -10.27
CA PHE A 139 6.70 -16.90 -9.43
C PHE A 139 5.31 -16.57 -9.98
N GLY A 140 4.40 -17.52 -9.86
CA GLY A 140 3.03 -17.37 -10.33
C GLY A 140 2.03 -17.03 -9.24
N ILE A 141 0.75 -17.15 -9.57
CA ILE A 141 -0.39 -16.86 -8.67
C ILE A 141 -0.29 -17.55 -7.30
N PRO A 142 0.13 -18.84 -7.17
CA PRO A 142 0.24 -19.47 -5.85
C PRO A 142 1.14 -18.70 -4.89
N MET A 143 2.27 -18.18 -5.38
CA MET A 143 3.20 -17.38 -4.56
C MET A 143 2.65 -15.99 -4.27
N ALA A 144 1.86 -15.44 -5.17
CA ALA A 144 1.17 -14.16 -4.93
C ALA A 144 0.14 -14.26 -3.78
N LEU A 145 -0.49 -15.43 -3.59
CA LEU A 145 -1.35 -15.67 -2.42
C LEU A 145 -0.55 -15.62 -1.12
N ASP A 146 0.64 -16.20 -1.10
CA ASP A 146 1.54 -16.17 0.06
C ASP A 146 1.96 -14.73 0.39
N VAL A 147 2.31 -13.94 -0.64
CA VAL A 147 2.60 -12.50 -0.47
C VAL A 147 1.39 -11.75 0.08
N GLY A 148 0.18 -12.08 -0.34
CA GLY A 148 -1.06 -11.52 0.21
C GLY A 148 -1.26 -11.85 1.70
N MET A 149 -0.94 -13.09 2.12
CA MET A 149 -0.96 -13.50 3.53
C MET A 149 0.06 -12.71 4.35
N TYR A 150 1.28 -12.56 3.83
CA TYR A 150 2.31 -11.72 4.45
C TYR A 150 1.84 -10.26 4.60
N ALA A 151 1.33 -9.66 3.53
CA ALA A 151 0.88 -8.27 3.54
C ALA A 151 -0.24 -8.03 4.58
N GLN A 152 -1.20 -8.96 4.69
CA GLN A 152 -2.26 -8.85 5.70
C GLN A 152 -1.69 -9.03 7.11
N THR A 153 -0.78 -9.98 7.34
CA THR A 153 -0.13 -10.19 8.64
C THR A 153 0.65 -8.95 9.05
N LEU A 154 1.40 -8.34 8.12
CA LEU A 154 2.13 -7.10 8.36
C LEU A 154 1.19 -5.94 8.76
N MET A 155 0.08 -5.74 8.06
CA MET A 155 -0.87 -4.68 8.41
C MET A 155 -1.52 -4.87 9.78
N LEU A 156 -1.77 -6.11 10.20
CA LEU A 156 -2.25 -6.42 11.54
C LEU A 156 -1.17 -6.20 12.60
N ALA A 157 0.06 -6.62 12.33
CA ALA A 157 1.21 -6.37 13.20
C ALA A 157 1.44 -4.85 13.39
N MET A 158 1.38 -4.08 12.32
CA MET A 158 1.44 -2.61 12.38
C MET A 158 0.32 -2.06 13.28
N THR A 159 -0.92 -2.52 13.10
CA THR A 159 -2.05 -2.08 13.93
C THR A 159 -1.83 -2.42 15.40
N ALA A 160 -1.29 -3.60 15.73
CA ALA A 160 -0.95 -3.99 17.09
C ALA A 160 0.11 -3.09 17.74
N HIS A 161 0.99 -2.51 16.93
CA HIS A 161 1.99 -1.52 17.35
C HIS A 161 1.52 -0.06 17.25
N GLY A 162 0.23 0.18 16.99
CA GLY A 162 -0.32 1.54 16.86
C GLY A 162 0.07 2.25 15.55
N ILE A 163 0.56 1.52 14.56
CA ILE A 163 0.95 2.04 13.26
C ILE A 163 -0.22 1.88 12.29
N SER A 164 -0.65 2.98 11.70
CA SER A 164 -1.64 2.97 10.62
C SER A 164 -1.01 2.60 9.28
N SER A 165 -1.75 1.92 8.42
CA SER A 165 -1.28 1.49 7.12
C SER A 165 -2.34 1.62 6.02
N CYS A 166 -1.90 1.62 4.76
CA CYS A 166 -2.77 1.56 3.59
C CYS A 166 -2.10 0.75 2.50
N ALA A 167 -2.69 -0.40 2.16
CA ALA A 167 -2.26 -1.16 0.99
C ALA A 167 -2.66 -0.43 -0.30
N GLN A 168 -1.71 -0.26 -1.22
CA GLN A 168 -1.90 0.47 -2.46
C GLN A 168 -1.35 -0.29 -3.66
N GLY A 169 -2.10 -0.30 -4.77
CA GLY A 169 -1.64 -0.82 -6.05
C GLY A 169 -1.02 0.24 -6.98
N SER A 170 -1.27 1.54 -6.72
CA SER A 170 -0.93 2.62 -7.66
C SER A 170 0.56 2.74 -7.95
N MET A 171 1.43 2.53 -6.97
CA MET A 171 2.88 2.57 -7.15
C MET A 171 3.41 1.40 -7.99
N GLY A 172 2.68 0.28 -8.02
CA GLY A 172 2.98 -0.85 -8.90
C GLY A 172 2.82 -0.54 -10.40
N TYR A 173 2.26 0.61 -10.76
CA TYR A 173 2.22 1.07 -12.16
C TYR A 173 3.55 1.64 -12.65
N TYR A 174 4.46 1.99 -11.76
CA TYR A 174 5.79 2.51 -12.06
C TYR A 174 6.91 1.67 -11.41
N PRO A 175 7.00 0.37 -11.73
CA PRO A 175 7.93 -0.54 -11.05
C PRO A 175 9.41 -0.19 -11.29
N THR A 176 9.72 0.50 -12.39
CA THR A 176 11.07 0.97 -12.68
C THR A 176 11.57 1.95 -11.64
N ASP A 177 10.74 2.93 -11.23
CA ASP A 177 11.14 3.89 -10.18
C ASP A 177 11.48 3.17 -8.87
N VAL A 178 10.71 2.13 -8.54
CA VAL A 178 10.96 1.34 -7.32
C VAL A 178 12.28 0.59 -7.44
N ARG A 179 12.54 -0.08 -8.57
CA ARG A 179 13.80 -0.82 -8.78
C ARG A 179 15.00 0.09 -8.75
N GLU A 180 14.94 1.24 -9.41
CA GLU A 180 16.04 2.22 -9.41
C GLU A 180 16.33 2.82 -8.02
N ALA A 181 15.34 2.85 -7.14
CA ALA A 181 15.52 3.36 -5.79
C ALA A 181 16.23 2.38 -4.86
N PHE A 182 16.11 1.08 -5.13
CA PHE A 182 16.62 0.03 -4.24
C PHE A 182 17.77 -0.79 -4.86
N GLY A 183 18.13 -0.57 -6.13
CA GLY A 183 19.20 -1.30 -6.85
C GLY A 183 18.67 -2.58 -7.44
#